data_5c77679189cdd92b2041b40a51a011bc
#
_entry.id   5c77679189cdd92b2041b40a51a011bc
#
_cell.length_a   1.000
_cell.length_b   1.000
_cell.length_c   1.000
_cell.angle_alpha   90.00
_cell.angle_beta   90.00
_cell.angle_gamma   90.00
#
_symmetry.space_group_name_H-M   'P 1'
#
loop_
_entity.id
_entity.type
_entity.pdbx_description
1 polymer ?
#
loop_
_entity_poly.entity_id
_entity_poly.type
_entity_poly.pdbx_seq_one_letter_code
_entity_poly.pdbx_strand_id
1 'polypeptide(L)'
;MKITHTNQDKFLQWLIAACIYFVCSIAFYSDIGQDMGAGYFLPIFVPVVAALVLLPYATRVPIFSKGSLPNLLTGVIWAATFSLLYTWTYGQSWYMSKICFDFIVGTSIFFLYSALEAALFSVLRPLAVACIMAFLNLVAVLIPLLQIIYYCMVWHCLTPASLMALYLTNWRESIDFIESNVGLFPTVAILLGLAFFFFLCVRGHLAFKRRMEGDSTAGRMAVLALLVVCGIGSLAYYLPQTSIADLWNDVRSYVSQTQEYSIGHDERVTDLHIDATRTLAARAPGTVIFVIGESASRDYMQAFTPTYEFPNTPWQTAQRQDPNFFFF
;
A
#
# COMPACT_ATOMS: atom_id res chain seq x y z
N MET A 1 39.46 -13.49 -26.39
CA MET A 1 38.74 -14.71 -26.00
C MET A 1 38.13 -14.64 -24.58
N LYS A 2 37.64 -13.48 -24.16
CA LYS A 2 36.95 -13.26 -22.85
C LYS A 2 35.44 -13.01 -22.99
N ILE A 3 34.89 -13.05 -24.23
CA ILE A 3 33.51 -12.63 -24.51
C ILE A 3 32.49 -13.78 -24.34
N THR A 4 32.93 -15.02 -24.37
CA THR A 4 32.02 -16.18 -24.35
C THR A 4 31.48 -16.53 -22.95
N HIS A 5 32.26 -16.35 -21.87
CA HIS A 5 31.81 -16.66 -20.51
C HIS A 5 30.75 -15.69 -20.01
N THR A 6 30.86 -14.41 -20.33
CA THR A 6 29.88 -13.38 -19.86
C THR A 6 28.48 -13.55 -20.45
N ASN A 7 28.33 -14.11 -21.62
CA ASN A 7 27.02 -14.34 -22.24
C ASN A 7 26.36 -15.63 -21.73
N GLN A 8 27.12 -16.66 -21.42
CA GLN A 8 26.60 -17.88 -20.80
C GLN A 8 26.14 -17.66 -19.39
N ASP A 9 26.89 -16.89 -18.59
CA ASP A 9 26.48 -16.52 -17.20
C ASP A 9 25.21 -15.66 -17.20
N LYS A 10 25.09 -14.76 -18.16
CA LYS A 10 23.88 -13.96 -18.35
C LYS A 10 22.68 -14.84 -18.70
N PHE A 11 22.81 -15.73 -19.66
CA PHE A 11 21.76 -16.65 -20.08
C PHE A 11 21.33 -17.59 -18.95
N LEU A 12 22.30 -18.12 -18.19
CA LEU A 12 22.01 -19.00 -17.05
C LEU A 12 21.21 -18.26 -15.95
N GLN A 13 21.58 -17.01 -15.61
CA GLN A 13 20.83 -16.19 -14.66
C GLN A 13 19.38 -15.93 -15.12
N TRP A 14 19.18 -15.80 -16.43
CA TRP A 14 17.87 -15.65 -17.05
C TRP A 14 17.04 -16.90 -16.97
N LEU A 15 17.64 -18.02 -17.28
CA LEU A 15 17.00 -19.32 -17.20
C LEU A 15 16.55 -19.60 -15.76
N ILE A 16 17.43 -19.32 -14.79
CA ILE A 16 17.12 -19.49 -13.37
C ILE A 16 15.95 -18.56 -12.96
N ALA A 17 15.97 -17.29 -13.36
CA ALA A 17 14.88 -16.36 -13.05
C ALA A 17 13.55 -16.79 -13.67
N ALA A 18 13.60 -17.25 -14.95
CA ALA A 18 12.43 -17.79 -15.64
C ALA A 18 11.91 -19.08 -14.97
N CYS A 19 12.80 -19.97 -14.53
CA CYS A 19 12.44 -21.19 -13.81
C CYS A 19 11.82 -20.88 -12.45
N ILE A 20 12.41 -19.97 -11.68
CA ILE A 20 11.85 -19.54 -10.37
C ILE A 20 10.47 -18.94 -10.57
N TYR A 21 10.32 -18.05 -11.58
CA TYR A 21 9.04 -17.47 -11.91
C TYR A 21 8.00 -18.51 -12.31
N PHE A 22 8.40 -19.48 -13.15
CA PHE A 22 7.56 -20.58 -13.58
C PHE A 22 7.11 -21.46 -12.41
N VAL A 23 8.05 -21.82 -11.52
CA VAL A 23 7.73 -22.61 -10.31
C VAL A 23 6.80 -21.85 -9.38
N CYS A 24 7.05 -20.57 -9.13
CA CYS A 24 6.15 -19.73 -8.34
C CYS A 24 4.77 -19.64 -8.98
N SER A 25 4.70 -19.46 -10.30
CA SER A 25 3.42 -19.38 -11.03
C SER A 25 2.65 -20.71 -10.99
N ILE A 26 3.32 -21.86 -11.06
CA ILE A 26 2.70 -23.18 -10.89
C ILE A 26 2.24 -23.40 -9.45
N ALA A 27 3.05 -23.01 -8.46
CA ALA A 27 2.66 -23.11 -7.05
C ALA A 27 1.39 -22.27 -6.76
N PHE A 28 1.36 -21.03 -7.26
CA PHE A 28 0.15 -20.22 -7.21
C PHE A 28 -1.02 -20.83 -7.97
N TYR A 29 -0.76 -21.46 -9.13
CA TYR A 29 -1.77 -22.11 -9.96
C TYR A 29 -2.37 -23.35 -9.28
N SER A 30 -1.59 -24.16 -8.58
CA SER A 30 -2.09 -25.37 -7.92
C SER A 30 -3.09 -25.06 -6.81
N ASP A 31 -2.95 -23.92 -6.16
CA ASP A 31 -3.87 -23.49 -5.10
C ASP A 31 -5.13 -22.77 -5.64
N ILE A 32 -4.99 -22.01 -6.72
CA ILE A 32 -6.08 -21.20 -7.31
C ILE A 32 -6.78 -21.97 -8.45
N GLY A 33 -6.08 -22.91 -9.06
CA GLY A 33 -6.48 -23.55 -10.34
C GLY A 33 -7.68 -24.49 -10.26
N GLN A 34 -8.20 -24.77 -9.08
CA GLN A 34 -9.44 -25.53 -8.96
C GLN A 34 -10.67 -24.68 -9.33
N ASP A 35 -10.58 -23.35 -9.17
CA ASP A 35 -11.71 -22.44 -9.43
C ASP A 35 -11.53 -21.55 -10.66
N MET A 36 -10.30 -21.31 -11.13
CA MET A 36 -9.99 -20.44 -12.26
C MET A 36 -9.23 -21.21 -13.36
N GLY A 37 -9.86 -21.52 -14.47
CA GLY A 37 -9.27 -22.30 -15.56
C GLY A 37 -7.98 -21.72 -16.16
N ALA A 38 -7.16 -22.57 -16.80
CA ALA A 38 -5.86 -22.25 -17.41
C ALA A 38 -5.85 -21.03 -18.35
N GLY A 39 -6.99 -20.69 -18.94
CA GLY A 39 -7.16 -19.52 -19.80
C GLY A 39 -6.96 -18.16 -19.08
N TYR A 40 -7.03 -18.13 -17.76
CA TYR A 40 -6.81 -16.92 -16.99
C TYR A 40 -5.32 -16.59 -16.79
N PHE A 41 -4.48 -17.61 -16.73
CA PHE A 41 -3.04 -17.48 -16.45
C PHE A 41 -2.17 -17.27 -17.68
N LEU A 42 -2.53 -17.85 -18.80
CA LEU A 42 -1.78 -17.70 -20.05
C LEU A 42 -1.59 -16.22 -20.46
N PRO A 43 -2.62 -15.37 -20.42
CA PRO A 43 -2.46 -13.94 -20.72
C PRO A 43 -1.54 -13.19 -19.74
N ILE A 44 -1.40 -13.67 -18.51
CA ILE A 44 -0.54 -13.08 -17.49
C ILE A 44 0.91 -13.58 -17.65
N PHE A 45 1.06 -14.87 -17.92
CA PHE A 45 2.35 -15.55 -17.96
C PHE A 45 3.17 -15.18 -19.21
N VAL A 46 2.54 -15.13 -20.37
CA VAL A 46 3.20 -14.85 -21.64
C VAL A 46 3.87 -13.45 -21.67
N PRO A 47 3.20 -12.35 -21.27
CA PRO A 47 3.83 -11.04 -21.23
C PRO A 47 5.02 -10.97 -20.27
N VAL A 48 4.96 -11.65 -19.13
CA VAL A 48 6.04 -11.62 -18.14
C VAL A 48 7.25 -12.42 -18.63
N VAL A 49 7.05 -13.59 -19.19
CA VAL A 49 8.16 -14.38 -19.81
C VAL A 49 8.76 -13.61 -20.99
N ALA A 50 7.94 -13.02 -21.84
CA ALA A 50 8.42 -12.19 -22.94
C ALA A 50 9.23 -10.99 -22.41
N ALA A 51 8.77 -10.32 -21.38
CA ALA A 51 9.51 -9.23 -20.75
C ALA A 51 10.82 -9.72 -20.11
N LEU A 52 10.83 -10.88 -19.44
CA LEU A 52 12.03 -11.50 -18.88
C LEU A 52 13.10 -11.77 -19.96
N VAL A 53 12.71 -12.11 -21.15
CA VAL A 53 13.62 -12.34 -22.29
C VAL A 53 14.02 -11.01 -22.94
N LEU A 54 13.08 -10.10 -23.14
CA LEU A 54 13.32 -8.85 -23.89
C LEU A 54 14.07 -7.80 -23.06
N LEU A 55 13.84 -7.76 -21.74
CA LEU A 55 14.47 -6.76 -20.87
C LEU A 55 16.00 -6.81 -20.91
N PRO A 56 16.70 -7.98 -20.82
CA PRO A 56 18.15 -8.01 -20.92
C PRO A 56 18.67 -7.79 -22.32
N TYR A 57 17.93 -8.25 -23.30
CA TYR A 57 18.26 -7.91 -24.68
C TYR A 57 18.29 -6.39 -24.84
N ALA A 58 17.30 -5.70 -24.31
CA ALA A 58 17.17 -4.26 -24.40
C ALA A 58 18.12 -3.51 -23.45
N THR A 59 18.27 -3.94 -22.21
CA THR A 59 19.09 -3.25 -21.19
C THR A 59 20.56 -3.71 -21.21
N ARG A 60 20.82 -4.94 -21.62
CA ARG A 60 22.12 -5.64 -21.50
C ARG A 60 22.63 -5.75 -20.05
N VAL A 61 21.77 -5.56 -19.08
CA VAL A 61 22.09 -5.64 -17.66
C VAL A 61 21.45 -6.90 -17.09
N PRO A 62 22.20 -7.77 -16.40
CA PRO A 62 21.63 -8.95 -15.74
C PRO A 62 20.61 -8.55 -14.65
N ILE A 63 19.54 -9.35 -14.48
CA ILE A 63 18.53 -9.10 -13.44
C ILE A 63 19.16 -9.09 -12.05
N PHE A 64 19.94 -10.12 -11.74
CA PHE A 64 20.61 -10.24 -10.44
C PHE A 64 21.95 -9.50 -10.44
N SER A 65 21.92 -8.20 -10.68
CA SER A 65 23.10 -7.35 -10.65
C SER A 65 22.92 -6.22 -9.65
N LYS A 66 24.03 -5.69 -9.13
CA LYS A 66 24.00 -4.51 -8.23
C LYS A 66 23.25 -3.32 -8.86
N GLY A 67 23.23 -3.25 -10.19
CA GLY A 67 22.50 -2.21 -10.93
C GLY A 67 20.99 -2.41 -10.93
N SER A 68 20.53 -3.63 -11.15
CA SER A 68 19.08 -3.94 -11.19
C SER A 68 18.45 -4.09 -9.81
N LEU A 69 19.28 -4.19 -8.76
CA LEU A 69 18.83 -4.46 -7.38
C LEU A 69 17.79 -3.45 -6.87
N PRO A 70 17.91 -2.12 -7.08
CA PRO A 70 16.90 -1.18 -6.61
C PRO A 70 15.50 -1.47 -7.17
N ASN A 71 15.39 -1.61 -8.48
CA ASN A 71 14.12 -1.90 -9.14
C ASN A 71 13.58 -3.28 -8.75
N LEU A 72 14.46 -4.29 -8.63
CA LEU A 72 14.09 -5.63 -8.22
C LEU A 72 13.55 -5.65 -6.79
N LEU A 73 14.23 -4.98 -5.85
CA LEU A 73 13.77 -4.90 -4.46
C LEU A 73 12.42 -4.18 -4.36
N THR A 74 12.23 -3.07 -5.09
CA THR A 74 10.95 -2.37 -5.13
C THR A 74 9.83 -3.29 -5.63
N GLY A 75 10.07 -4.03 -6.71
CA GLY A 75 9.09 -4.98 -7.26
C GLY A 75 8.78 -6.12 -6.28
N VAL A 76 9.81 -6.68 -5.62
CA VAL A 76 9.63 -7.75 -4.62
C VAL A 76 8.89 -7.24 -3.38
N ILE A 77 9.21 -6.05 -2.89
CA ILE A 77 8.51 -5.44 -1.75
C ILE A 77 7.02 -5.29 -2.08
N TRP A 78 6.67 -4.80 -3.26
CA TRP A 78 5.28 -4.71 -3.70
C TRP A 78 4.60 -6.07 -3.80
N ALA A 79 5.23 -7.04 -4.47
CA ALA A 79 4.69 -8.37 -4.66
C ALA A 79 4.46 -9.12 -3.34
N ALA A 80 5.36 -8.94 -2.38
CA ALA A 80 5.36 -9.71 -1.14
C ALA A 80 4.55 -9.06 0.00
N THR A 81 4.61 -7.74 0.16
CA THR A 81 4.06 -7.07 1.36
C THR A 81 2.56 -7.30 1.50
N PHE A 82 1.79 -6.96 0.48
CA PHE A 82 0.34 -7.08 0.55
C PHE A 82 -0.08 -8.56 0.60
N SER A 83 0.49 -9.38 -0.26
CA SER A 83 0.21 -10.80 -0.31
C SER A 83 0.45 -11.49 1.04
N LEU A 84 1.58 -11.24 1.67
CA LEU A 84 1.94 -11.86 2.95
C LEU A 84 1.07 -11.34 4.10
N LEU A 85 0.91 -10.02 4.23
CA LEU A 85 0.18 -9.43 5.34
C LEU A 85 -1.32 -9.75 5.28
N TYR A 86 -1.93 -9.73 4.11
CA TYR A 86 -3.34 -10.09 3.96
C TYR A 86 -3.58 -11.59 4.18
N THR A 87 -2.69 -12.45 3.67
CA THR A 87 -2.78 -13.90 3.94
C THR A 87 -2.65 -14.20 5.43
N TRP A 88 -1.74 -13.51 6.12
CA TRP A 88 -1.55 -13.68 7.56
C TRP A 88 -2.75 -13.19 8.37
N THR A 89 -3.36 -12.06 7.98
CA THR A 89 -4.48 -11.46 8.72
C THR A 89 -5.80 -12.20 8.48
N TYR A 90 -6.08 -12.58 7.22
CA TYR A 90 -7.42 -13.05 6.81
C TYR A 90 -7.47 -14.52 6.41
N GLY A 91 -6.33 -15.21 6.34
CA GLY A 91 -6.24 -16.61 5.90
C GLY A 91 -6.27 -16.77 4.38
N GLN A 92 -6.05 -18.02 3.92
CA GLN A 92 -5.77 -18.28 2.50
C GLN A 92 -6.98 -18.16 1.56
N SER A 93 -8.18 -18.44 2.03
CA SER A 93 -9.32 -18.71 1.12
C SER A 93 -9.96 -17.46 0.48
N TRP A 94 -9.71 -16.27 1.00
CA TRP A 94 -10.45 -15.06 0.58
C TRP A 94 -9.68 -14.14 -0.38
N TYR A 95 -8.33 -14.23 -0.38
CA TYR A 95 -7.48 -13.26 -1.07
C TYR A 95 -6.59 -13.83 -2.18
N MET A 96 -6.72 -15.11 -2.53
CA MET A 96 -5.82 -15.75 -3.50
C MET A 96 -5.81 -15.05 -4.87
N SER A 97 -6.95 -14.56 -5.36
CA SER A 97 -6.99 -13.78 -6.61
C SER A 97 -6.24 -12.44 -6.49
N LYS A 98 -6.35 -11.78 -5.33
CA LYS A 98 -5.67 -10.50 -5.07
C LYS A 98 -4.15 -10.66 -4.97
N ILE A 99 -3.66 -11.74 -4.37
CA ILE A 99 -2.24 -12.09 -4.30
C ILE A 99 -1.62 -12.14 -5.70
N CYS A 100 -2.31 -12.72 -6.66
CA CYS A 100 -1.84 -12.76 -8.05
C CYS A 100 -1.69 -11.36 -8.65
N PHE A 101 -2.65 -10.47 -8.41
CA PHE A 101 -2.59 -9.10 -8.92
C PHE A 101 -1.48 -8.29 -8.26
N ASP A 102 -1.27 -8.42 -6.95
CA ASP A 102 -0.16 -7.78 -6.24
C ASP A 102 1.20 -8.25 -6.77
N PHE A 103 1.34 -9.55 -7.04
CA PHE A 103 2.54 -10.12 -7.64
C PHE A 103 2.79 -9.58 -9.06
N ILE A 104 1.75 -9.48 -9.90
CA ILE A 104 1.85 -8.94 -11.25
C ILE A 104 2.23 -7.45 -11.20
N VAL A 105 1.64 -6.69 -10.29
CA VAL A 105 1.97 -5.28 -10.10
C VAL A 105 3.43 -5.11 -9.69
N GLY A 106 3.92 -5.87 -8.69
CA GLY A 106 5.32 -5.85 -8.31
C GLY A 106 6.27 -6.19 -9.44
N THR A 107 5.95 -7.21 -10.23
CA THR A 107 6.70 -7.60 -11.42
C THR A 107 6.68 -6.50 -12.49
N SER A 108 5.52 -5.89 -12.72
CA SER A 108 5.36 -4.79 -13.69
C SER A 108 6.14 -3.55 -13.29
N ILE A 109 6.21 -3.21 -12.00
CA ILE A 109 7.06 -2.14 -11.47
C ILE A 109 8.53 -2.42 -11.80
N PHE A 110 9.01 -3.63 -11.54
CA PHE A 110 10.39 -4.01 -11.85
C PHE A 110 10.73 -3.82 -13.33
N PHE A 111 9.86 -4.31 -14.23
CA PHE A 111 10.09 -4.20 -15.67
C PHE A 111 9.99 -2.78 -16.18
N LEU A 112 8.95 -2.09 -15.79
CA LEU A 112 8.73 -0.71 -16.20
C LEU A 112 9.91 0.18 -15.77
N TYR A 113 10.31 0.09 -14.50
CA TYR A 113 11.39 0.90 -13.97
C TYR A 113 12.72 0.57 -14.65
N SER A 114 13.02 -0.71 -14.87
CA SER A 114 14.26 -1.11 -15.55
C SER A 114 14.29 -0.69 -17.03
N ALA A 115 13.17 -0.75 -17.75
CA ALA A 115 13.06 -0.30 -19.12
C ALA A 115 13.13 1.25 -19.20
N LEU A 116 12.42 1.94 -18.32
CA LEU A 116 12.42 3.39 -18.22
C LEU A 116 13.80 3.93 -17.88
N GLU A 117 14.48 3.30 -16.90
CA GLU A 117 15.84 3.62 -16.52
C GLU A 117 16.80 3.54 -17.71
N ALA A 118 16.75 2.42 -18.46
CA ALA A 118 17.59 2.23 -19.65
C ALA A 118 17.30 3.26 -20.75
N ALA A 119 16.01 3.60 -20.95
CA ALA A 119 15.60 4.63 -21.90
C ALA A 119 16.09 6.02 -21.47
N LEU A 120 15.91 6.40 -20.21
CA LEU A 120 16.34 7.69 -19.68
C LEU A 120 17.87 7.87 -19.73
N PHE A 121 18.64 6.81 -19.46
CA PHE A 121 20.10 6.86 -19.58
C PHE A 121 20.60 7.07 -21.01
N SER A 122 19.77 6.89 -22.02
CA SER A 122 20.09 7.18 -23.41
C SER A 122 19.93 8.66 -23.75
N VAL A 123 19.19 9.43 -22.94
CA VAL A 123 18.82 10.84 -23.23
C VAL A 123 19.37 11.81 -22.19
N LEU A 124 19.37 11.44 -20.90
CA LEU A 124 19.67 12.32 -19.78
C LEU A 124 21.04 12.04 -19.13
N ARG A 125 21.51 13.00 -18.33
CA ARG A 125 22.75 12.84 -17.55
C ARG A 125 22.62 11.72 -16.52
N PRO A 126 23.66 10.88 -16.35
CA PRO A 126 23.58 9.69 -15.49
C PRO A 126 23.15 9.98 -14.05
N LEU A 127 23.65 11.05 -13.44
CA LEU A 127 23.30 11.40 -12.06
C LEU A 127 21.82 11.81 -11.95
N ALA A 128 21.32 12.59 -12.92
CA ALA A 128 19.92 13.01 -12.94
C ALA A 128 18.98 11.78 -13.05
N VAL A 129 19.28 10.85 -13.94
CA VAL A 129 18.51 9.60 -14.07
C VAL A 129 18.57 8.80 -12.78
N ALA A 130 19.75 8.64 -12.19
CA ALA A 130 19.91 7.89 -10.95
C ALA A 130 19.07 8.50 -9.80
N CYS A 131 19.04 9.82 -9.68
CA CYS A 131 18.21 10.52 -8.68
C CYS A 131 16.71 10.38 -8.98
N ILE A 132 16.29 10.53 -10.23
CA ILE A 132 14.89 10.35 -10.64
C ILE A 132 14.42 8.93 -10.33
N MET A 133 15.18 7.92 -10.74
CA MET A 133 14.82 6.52 -10.52
C MET A 133 14.84 6.15 -9.03
N ALA A 134 15.81 6.67 -8.27
CA ALA A 134 15.85 6.48 -6.81
C ALA A 134 14.62 7.11 -6.13
N PHE A 135 14.20 8.28 -6.58
CA PHE A 135 12.98 8.93 -6.09
C PHE A 135 11.72 8.11 -6.43
N LEU A 136 11.60 7.61 -7.66
CA LEU A 136 10.49 6.75 -8.07
C LEU A 136 10.44 5.45 -7.23
N ASN A 137 11.60 4.81 -7.01
CA ASN A 137 11.69 3.63 -6.13
C ASN A 137 11.29 3.97 -4.69
N LEU A 138 11.74 5.12 -4.16
CA LEU A 138 11.38 5.57 -2.81
C LEU A 138 9.87 5.76 -2.70
N VAL A 139 9.25 6.50 -3.63
CA VAL A 139 7.80 6.74 -3.64
C VAL A 139 7.02 5.42 -3.75
N ALA A 140 7.46 4.52 -4.61
CA ALA A 140 6.82 3.21 -4.74
C ALA A 140 6.90 2.38 -3.45
N VAL A 141 8.02 2.43 -2.72
CA VAL A 141 8.22 1.67 -1.47
C VAL A 141 7.45 2.29 -0.30
N LEU A 142 7.14 3.59 -0.32
CA LEU A 142 6.41 4.23 0.79
C LEU A 142 5.03 3.59 1.05
N ILE A 143 4.31 3.16 0.00
CA ILE A 143 2.98 2.56 0.16
C ILE A 143 3.05 1.22 0.91
N PRO A 144 3.84 0.21 0.47
CA PRO A 144 3.99 -1.02 1.22
C PRO A 144 4.66 -0.80 2.60
N LEU A 145 5.55 0.18 2.73
CA LEU A 145 6.17 0.51 4.02
C LEU A 145 5.14 1.03 5.03
N LEU A 146 4.21 1.89 4.60
CA LEU A 146 3.11 2.36 5.45
C LEU A 146 2.28 1.19 5.96
N GLN A 147 1.95 0.24 5.08
CA GLN A 147 1.23 -0.97 5.46
C GLN A 147 2.00 -1.81 6.50
N ILE A 148 3.32 -1.98 6.31
CA ILE A 148 4.17 -2.73 7.24
C ILE A 148 4.22 -2.03 8.60
N ILE A 149 4.45 -0.71 8.64
CA ILE A 149 4.52 0.07 9.88
C ILE A 149 3.20 -0.05 10.64
N TYR A 150 2.07 0.17 9.94
CA TYR A 150 0.75 0.05 10.55
C TYR A 150 0.53 -1.36 11.10
N TYR A 151 0.89 -2.40 10.33
CA TYR A 151 0.77 -3.79 10.78
C TYR A 151 1.59 -4.08 12.03
N CYS A 152 2.82 -3.57 12.11
CA CYS A 152 3.67 -3.72 13.31
C CYS A 152 3.09 -3.05 14.55
N MET A 153 2.28 -1.99 14.39
CA MET A 153 1.65 -1.28 15.50
C MET A 153 0.33 -1.92 15.94
N VAL A 154 -0.49 -2.37 15.00
CA VAL A 154 -1.90 -2.73 15.24
C VAL A 154 -2.15 -4.23 15.05
N TRP A 155 -1.19 -4.98 14.49
CA TRP A 155 -1.31 -6.41 14.15
C TRP A 155 -2.46 -6.70 13.18
N HIS A 156 -2.85 -5.71 12.40
CA HIS A 156 -3.91 -5.79 11.40
C HIS A 156 -3.56 -4.97 10.16
N CYS A 157 -4.13 -5.33 9.01
CA CYS A 157 -3.97 -4.55 7.79
C CYS A 157 -4.72 -3.21 7.89
N LEU A 158 -4.25 -2.20 7.14
CA LEU A 158 -4.92 -0.91 7.02
C LEU A 158 -6.38 -1.13 6.59
N THR A 159 -7.29 -0.43 7.28
CA THR A 159 -8.72 -0.43 6.98
C THR A 159 -9.15 0.95 6.45
N PRO A 160 -10.31 1.06 5.77
CA PRO A 160 -10.86 2.34 5.37
C PRO A 160 -11.02 3.32 6.55
N ALA A 161 -11.46 2.81 7.70
CA ALA A 161 -11.60 3.63 8.92
C ALA A 161 -10.26 4.18 9.42
N SER A 162 -9.19 3.37 9.36
CA SER A 162 -7.83 3.80 9.75
C SER A 162 -7.30 4.90 8.82
N LEU A 163 -7.53 4.78 7.51
CA LEU A 163 -7.14 5.81 6.54
C LEU A 163 -7.97 7.09 6.72
N MET A 164 -9.25 6.97 7.03
CA MET A 164 -10.09 8.13 7.34
C MET A 164 -9.65 8.83 8.61
N ALA A 165 -9.33 8.09 9.67
CA ALA A 165 -8.76 8.66 10.87
C ALA A 165 -7.47 9.43 10.56
N LEU A 166 -6.57 8.85 9.75
CA LEU A 166 -5.36 9.53 9.30
C LEU A 166 -5.63 10.80 8.49
N TYR A 167 -6.64 10.77 7.60
CA TYR A 167 -7.03 11.92 6.78
C TYR A 167 -7.64 13.06 7.62
N LEU A 168 -8.41 12.74 8.65
CA LEU A 168 -9.07 13.70 9.55
C LEU A 168 -8.13 14.22 10.63
N THR A 169 -6.99 13.57 10.85
CA THR A 169 -6.00 13.94 11.88
C THR A 169 -5.31 15.26 11.49
N ASN A 170 -5.27 16.21 12.41
CA ASN A 170 -4.56 17.45 12.23
C ASN A 170 -3.05 17.30 12.55
N TRP A 171 -2.24 18.30 12.17
CA TRP A 171 -0.79 18.27 12.35
C TRP A 171 -0.37 18.06 13.82
N ARG A 172 -1.06 18.67 14.76
CA ARG A 172 -0.75 18.58 16.20
C ARG A 172 -1.02 17.17 16.71
N GLU A 173 -2.19 16.61 16.39
CA GLU A 173 -2.53 15.23 16.71
C GLU A 173 -1.56 14.22 16.08
N SER A 174 -1.09 14.50 14.86
CA SER A 174 -0.07 13.65 14.20
C SER A 174 1.25 13.63 14.98
N ILE A 175 1.68 14.76 15.51
CA ILE A 175 2.89 14.84 16.36
C ILE A 175 2.65 14.09 17.66
N ASP A 176 1.54 14.38 18.36
CA ASP A 176 1.19 13.73 19.63
C ASP A 176 1.07 12.21 19.46
N PHE A 177 0.52 11.75 18.32
CA PHE A 177 0.46 10.33 17.98
C PHE A 177 1.84 9.71 17.78
N ILE A 178 2.72 10.38 17.04
CA ILE A 178 4.10 9.92 16.81
C ILE A 178 4.85 9.85 18.15
N GLU A 179 4.73 10.86 19.00
CA GLU A 179 5.40 10.89 20.29
C GLU A 179 4.91 9.79 21.24
N SER A 180 3.59 9.56 21.27
CA SER A 180 2.99 8.60 22.22
C SER A 180 3.05 7.15 21.74
N ASN A 181 2.87 6.88 20.44
CA ASN A 181 2.73 5.51 19.92
C ASN A 181 3.96 4.99 19.17
N VAL A 182 4.68 5.87 18.47
CA VAL A 182 5.87 5.47 17.70
C VAL A 182 7.15 5.76 18.49
N GLY A 183 7.23 6.94 19.09
CA GLY A 183 8.41 7.45 19.77
C GLY A 183 9.42 8.10 18.83
N LEU A 184 10.24 8.98 19.38
CA LEU A 184 11.21 9.76 18.60
C LEU A 184 12.29 8.87 17.96
N PHE A 185 12.79 7.88 18.69
CA PHE A 185 13.89 7.02 18.21
C PHE A 185 13.48 6.19 16.98
N PRO A 186 12.36 5.44 16.95
CA PRO A 186 11.93 4.73 15.74
C PRO A 186 11.63 5.68 14.59
N THR A 187 11.05 6.85 14.84
CA THR A 187 10.77 7.86 13.79
C THR A 187 12.06 8.31 13.10
N VAL A 188 13.08 8.68 13.89
CA VAL A 188 14.39 9.06 13.33
C VAL A 188 15.04 7.89 12.60
N ALA A 189 14.94 6.67 13.14
CA ALA A 189 15.49 5.48 12.48
C ALA A 189 14.82 5.21 11.12
N ILE A 190 13.49 5.37 11.01
CA ILE A 190 12.77 5.24 9.74
C ILE A 190 13.25 6.30 8.74
N LEU A 191 13.34 7.57 9.14
CA LEU A 191 13.80 8.65 8.26
C LEU A 191 15.24 8.43 7.76
N LEU A 192 16.13 8.02 8.65
CA LEU A 192 17.51 7.67 8.28
C LEU A 192 17.55 6.44 7.37
N GLY A 193 16.70 5.45 7.62
CA GLY A 193 16.55 4.27 6.77
C GLY A 193 16.10 4.62 5.35
N LEU A 194 15.11 5.51 5.21
CA LEU A 194 14.65 6.00 3.91
C LEU A 194 15.73 6.80 3.17
N ALA A 195 16.46 7.67 3.88
CA ALA A 195 17.57 8.41 3.30
C ALA A 195 18.71 7.48 2.85
N PHE A 196 19.01 6.45 3.65
CA PHE A 196 20.00 5.44 3.31
C PHE A 196 19.54 4.57 2.13
N PHE A 197 18.27 4.17 2.10
CA PHE A 197 17.68 3.46 0.96
C PHE A 197 17.79 4.29 -0.32
N PHE A 198 17.41 5.57 -0.29
CA PHE A 198 17.58 6.47 -1.43
C PHE A 198 19.03 6.53 -1.91
N PHE A 199 19.98 6.69 -1.00
CA PHE A 199 21.41 6.70 -1.33
C PHE A 199 21.86 5.39 -1.98
N LEU A 200 21.44 4.25 -1.45
CA LEU A 200 21.74 2.93 -2.05
C LEU A 200 21.13 2.78 -3.43
N CYS A 201 19.89 3.27 -3.65
CA CYS A 201 19.25 3.28 -4.96
C CYS A 201 20.05 4.11 -5.97
N VAL A 202 20.45 5.33 -5.62
CA VAL A 202 21.29 6.17 -6.50
C VAL A 202 22.58 5.43 -6.89
N ARG A 203 23.26 4.80 -5.94
CA ARG A 203 24.47 4.01 -6.23
C ARG A 203 24.18 2.81 -7.13
N GLY A 204 23.06 2.14 -6.92
CA GLY A 204 22.60 1.03 -7.75
C GLY A 204 22.37 1.47 -9.19
N HIS A 205 21.61 2.54 -9.38
CA HIS A 205 21.30 3.08 -10.72
C HIS A 205 22.57 3.57 -11.46
N LEU A 206 23.53 4.17 -10.76
CA LEU A 206 24.82 4.49 -11.36
C LEU A 206 25.60 3.22 -11.76
N ALA A 207 25.51 2.15 -10.97
CA ALA A 207 26.10 0.85 -11.34
C ALA A 207 25.38 0.20 -12.52
N PHE A 208 24.06 0.40 -12.68
CA PHE A 208 23.29 -0.02 -13.85
C PHE A 208 23.83 0.64 -15.12
N LYS A 209 24.00 1.98 -15.10
CA LYS A 209 24.57 2.72 -16.24
C LYS A 209 25.96 2.22 -16.63
N ARG A 210 26.83 1.91 -15.67
CA ARG A 210 28.19 1.40 -15.94
C ARG A 210 28.17 0.02 -16.60
N ARG A 211 27.10 -0.77 -16.40
CA ARG A 211 26.96 -2.11 -16.99
C ARG A 211 26.20 -2.09 -18.30
N MET A 212 25.47 -1.02 -18.58
CA MET A 212 24.74 -0.84 -19.81
C MET A 212 25.74 -0.56 -20.95
N GLU A 213 26.27 -1.62 -21.56
CA GLU A 213 27.27 -1.54 -22.62
C GLU A 213 26.64 -1.40 -24.02
N GLY A 214 27.35 -0.69 -24.90
CA GLY A 214 27.10 -0.61 -26.35
C GLY A 214 26.14 0.50 -26.78
N ASP A 215 26.22 0.81 -28.09
CA ASP A 215 25.46 1.88 -28.70
C ASP A 215 23.95 1.64 -28.69
N SER A 216 23.21 2.73 -28.61
CA SER A 216 21.75 2.74 -28.70
C SER A 216 21.34 2.51 -30.18
N THR A 217 20.98 1.30 -30.54
CA THR A 217 20.40 1.01 -31.84
C THR A 217 18.91 1.32 -31.87
N ALA A 218 18.38 1.71 -33.04
CA ALA A 218 16.95 2.00 -33.20
C ALA A 218 16.06 0.81 -32.76
N GLY A 219 16.46 -0.43 -33.07
CA GLY A 219 15.75 -1.64 -32.65
C GLY A 219 15.69 -1.79 -31.10
N ARG A 220 16.80 -1.47 -30.43
CA ARG A 220 16.88 -1.52 -28.96
C ARG A 220 15.96 -0.47 -28.32
N MET A 221 15.95 0.75 -28.84
CA MET A 221 15.05 1.80 -28.35
C MET A 221 13.58 1.46 -28.59
N ALA A 222 13.25 0.83 -29.73
CA ALA A 222 11.90 0.34 -30.00
C ALA A 222 11.46 -0.73 -28.99
N VAL A 223 12.33 -1.68 -28.63
CA VAL A 223 12.03 -2.68 -27.60
C VAL A 223 11.86 -2.04 -26.22
N LEU A 224 12.70 -1.07 -25.85
CA LEU A 224 12.55 -0.35 -24.58
C LEU A 224 11.23 0.42 -24.54
N ALA A 225 10.87 1.12 -25.61
CA ALA A 225 9.60 1.82 -25.72
C ALA A 225 8.40 0.85 -25.61
N LEU A 226 8.47 -0.29 -26.27
CA LEU A 226 7.46 -1.35 -26.16
C LEU A 226 7.33 -1.84 -24.71
N LEU A 227 8.43 -2.13 -24.03
CA LEU A 227 8.43 -2.59 -22.64
C LEU A 227 7.85 -1.52 -21.69
N VAL A 228 8.14 -0.24 -21.92
CA VAL A 228 7.55 0.86 -21.13
C VAL A 228 6.04 0.92 -21.35
N VAL A 229 5.57 0.86 -22.60
CA VAL A 229 4.14 0.88 -22.93
C VAL A 229 3.43 -0.35 -22.33
N CYS A 230 3.99 -1.53 -22.46
CA CYS A 230 3.45 -2.76 -21.87
C CYS A 230 3.44 -2.69 -20.33
N GLY A 231 4.50 -2.15 -19.71
CA GLY A 231 4.57 -1.97 -18.27
C GLY A 231 3.51 -0.99 -17.75
N ILE A 232 3.33 0.15 -18.41
CA ILE A 232 2.27 1.11 -18.07
C ILE A 232 0.89 0.46 -18.26
N GLY A 233 0.66 -0.21 -19.38
CA GLY A 233 -0.60 -0.91 -19.65
C GLY A 233 -0.91 -1.99 -18.61
N SER A 234 0.09 -2.78 -18.21
CA SER A 234 -0.04 -3.78 -17.15
C SER A 234 -0.39 -3.13 -15.82
N LEU A 235 0.32 -2.08 -15.42
CA LEU A 235 0.00 -1.36 -14.18
C LEU A 235 -1.41 -0.73 -14.23
N ALA A 236 -1.78 -0.08 -15.33
CA ALA A 236 -3.09 0.53 -15.48
C ALA A 236 -4.24 -0.49 -15.38
N TYR A 237 -4.01 -1.72 -15.85
CA TYR A 237 -5.01 -2.78 -15.82
C TYR A 237 -5.06 -3.52 -14.48
N TYR A 238 -3.90 -3.86 -13.89
CA TYR A 238 -3.86 -4.72 -12.71
C TYR A 238 -3.83 -3.95 -11.39
N LEU A 239 -3.29 -2.74 -11.32
CA LEU A 239 -3.26 -1.95 -10.09
C LEU A 239 -4.66 -1.69 -9.50
N PRO A 240 -5.72 -1.39 -10.29
CA PRO A 240 -7.08 -1.24 -9.77
C PRO A 240 -7.70 -2.53 -9.20
N GLN A 241 -7.08 -3.69 -9.44
CA GLN A 241 -7.57 -4.99 -8.99
C GLN A 241 -6.86 -5.48 -7.72
N THR A 242 -5.87 -4.74 -7.24
CA THR A 242 -5.10 -5.05 -6.02
C THR A 242 -5.87 -4.73 -4.75
N SER A 243 -5.45 -5.30 -3.64
CA SER A 243 -6.00 -5.03 -2.32
C SER A 243 -5.90 -3.56 -1.90
N ILE A 244 -4.83 -2.87 -2.30
CA ILE A 244 -4.65 -1.45 -2.00
C ILE A 244 -5.63 -0.56 -2.78
N ALA A 245 -6.00 -0.95 -3.99
CA ALA A 245 -6.99 -0.23 -4.78
C ALA A 245 -8.40 -0.38 -4.21
N ASP A 246 -8.76 -1.57 -3.70
CA ASP A 246 -10.02 -1.77 -2.98
C ASP A 246 -10.08 -0.83 -1.76
N LEU A 247 -9.03 -0.83 -0.95
CA LEU A 247 -8.92 0.07 0.21
C LEU A 247 -9.12 1.55 -0.19
N TRP A 248 -8.51 1.98 -1.29
CA TRP A 248 -8.68 3.34 -1.80
C TRP A 248 -10.12 3.63 -2.26
N ASN A 249 -10.74 2.69 -2.95
CA ASN A 249 -12.13 2.82 -3.41
C ASN A 249 -13.11 2.87 -2.23
N ASP A 250 -12.87 2.08 -1.18
CA ASP A 250 -13.68 2.09 0.03
C ASP A 250 -13.57 3.43 0.76
N VAL A 251 -12.35 3.98 0.89
CA VAL A 251 -12.14 5.32 1.47
C VAL A 251 -12.86 6.39 0.64
N ARG A 252 -12.75 6.35 -0.67
CA ARG A 252 -13.41 7.30 -1.56
C ARG A 252 -14.94 7.22 -1.45
N SER A 253 -15.48 6.02 -1.37
CA SER A 253 -16.90 5.77 -1.14
C SER A 253 -17.36 6.34 0.20
N TYR A 254 -16.58 6.13 1.26
CA TYR A 254 -16.88 6.67 2.58
C TYR A 254 -16.87 8.20 2.59
N VAL A 255 -15.88 8.84 1.96
CA VAL A 255 -15.81 10.31 1.84
C VAL A 255 -17.04 10.85 1.10
N SER A 256 -17.44 10.24 -0.03
CA SER A 256 -18.63 10.68 -0.77
C SER A 256 -19.92 10.56 0.04
N GLN A 257 -20.10 9.45 0.76
CA GLN A 257 -21.26 9.25 1.64
C GLN A 257 -21.30 10.29 2.79
N THR A 258 -20.14 10.61 3.35
CA THR A 258 -20.05 11.65 4.41
C THR A 258 -20.39 13.02 3.87
N GLN A 259 -19.97 13.35 2.65
CA GLN A 259 -20.32 14.62 1.99
C GLN A 259 -21.82 14.71 1.68
N GLU A 260 -22.41 13.65 1.12
CA GLU A 260 -23.86 13.59 0.88
C GLU A 260 -24.64 13.74 2.18
N TYR A 261 -24.18 13.08 3.26
CA TYR A 261 -24.79 13.25 4.58
C TYR A 261 -24.72 14.68 5.09
N SER A 262 -23.59 15.38 4.90
CA SER A 262 -23.43 16.77 5.34
C SER A 262 -24.30 17.74 4.55
N ILE A 263 -24.43 17.54 3.21
CA ILE A 263 -25.30 18.39 2.36
C ILE A 263 -26.77 18.28 2.77
N GLY A 264 -27.26 17.06 3.07
CA GLY A 264 -28.64 16.85 3.52
C GLY A 264 -28.88 17.16 5.02
N HIS A 265 -27.82 17.54 5.76
CA HIS A 265 -27.93 17.81 7.19
C HIS A 265 -28.78 19.05 7.49
N ASP A 266 -28.53 20.15 6.80
CA ASP A 266 -29.23 21.42 6.99
C ASP A 266 -30.72 21.31 6.65
N GLU A 267 -31.06 20.55 5.61
CA GLU A 267 -32.47 20.27 5.26
C GLU A 267 -33.15 19.45 6.36
N ARG A 268 -32.48 18.38 6.85
CA ARG A 268 -33.03 17.54 7.93
C ARG A 268 -33.20 18.30 9.25
N VAL A 269 -32.26 19.21 9.57
CA VAL A 269 -32.36 20.05 10.77
C VAL A 269 -33.51 21.06 10.64
N THR A 270 -33.74 21.60 9.43
CA THR A 270 -34.83 22.54 9.15
C THR A 270 -36.21 21.86 9.23
N ASP A 271 -36.30 20.59 8.82
CA ASP A 271 -37.53 19.79 8.90
C ASP A 271 -37.79 19.21 10.29
N LEU A 272 -36.89 19.39 11.25
CA LEU A 272 -37.04 18.95 12.63
C LEU A 272 -38.01 19.84 13.35
N HIS A 273 -39.30 19.53 13.21
CA HIS A 273 -40.38 20.25 13.90
C HIS A 273 -40.50 19.75 15.34
N ILE A 274 -39.96 20.51 16.29
CA ILE A 274 -40.20 20.27 17.73
C ILE A 274 -41.47 21.01 18.13
N ASP A 275 -42.51 20.24 18.47
CA ASP A 275 -43.75 20.82 19.02
C ASP A 275 -43.48 21.40 20.42
N ALA A 276 -43.14 22.68 20.43
CA ALA A 276 -42.81 23.41 21.65
C ALA A 276 -44.00 23.47 22.69
N THR A 277 -45.20 23.13 22.28
CA THR A 277 -46.39 23.14 23.15
C THR A 277 -46.42 21.95 24.12
N ARG A 278 -45.71 20.85 23.78
CA ARG A 278 -45.62 19.62 24.60
C ARG A 278 -44.48 19.63 25.64
N THR A 279 -43.52 20.53 25.54
CA THR A 279 -42.39 20.55 26.44
C THR A 279 -42.69 21.37 27.69
N LEU A 280 -42.99 20.70 28.80
CA LEU A 280 -43.03 21.28 30.13
C LEU A 280 -41.73 22.03 30.50
N ALA A 281 -40.62 21.68 29.89
CA ALA A 281 -39.30 22.32 30.01
C ALA A 281 -39.25 23.76 29.50
N ALA A 282 -40.18 24.21 28.64
CA ALA A 282 -40.22 25.60 28.15
C ALA A 282 -40.55 26.63 29.21
N ARG A 283 -40.90 26.21 30.46
CA ARG A 283 -41.25 27.09 31.55
C ARG A 283 -40.26 27.13 32.72
N ALA A 284 -39.25 26.32 32.72
CA ALA A 284 -38.26 26.30 33.79
C ALA A 284 -36.99 27.04 33.33
N PRO A 285 -36.62 28.16 33.99
CA PRO A 285 -35.32 28.77 33.76
C PRO A 285 -34.24 27.81 34.24
N GLY A 286 -33.40 27.35 33.33
CA GLY A 286 -32.31 26.42 33.64
C GLY A 286 -31.28 26.35 32.52
N THR A 287 -30.08 25.91 32.87
CA THR A 287 -29.02 25.62 31.91
C THR A 287 -29.07 24.13 31.58
N VAL A 288 -29.18 23.79 30.29
CA VAL A 288 -29.07 22.43 29.80
C VAL A 288 -27.67 22.25 29.26
N ILE A 289 -26.94 21.28 29.79
CA ILE A 289 -25.60 20.94 29.35
C ILE A 289 -25.67 19.60 28.62
N PHE A 290 -25.30 19.59 27.33
CA PHE A 290 -25.11 18.38 26.55
C PHE A 290 -23.63 18.04 26.51
N VAL A 291 -23.26 16.83 26.95
CA VAL A 291 -21.91 16.32 26.86
C VAL A 291 -21.91 15.18 25.85
N ILE A 292 -21.25 15.40 24.71
CA ILE A 292 -21.05 14.35 23.71
C ILE A 292 -19.63 13.81 23.92
N GLY A 293 -19.54 12.55 24.36
CA GLY A 293 -18.26 11.88 24.53
C GLY A 293 -17.80 11.23 23.23
N GLU A 294 -16.49 11.21 23.01
CA GLU A 294 -15.85 10.47 21.92
C GLU A 294 -15.15 9.21 22.46
N SER A 295 -15.06 8.19 21.60
CA SER A 295 -14.32 6.95 21.88
C SER A 295 -14.74 6.21 23.16
N ALA A 296 -15.92 6.51 23.69
CA ALA A 296 -16.47 5.85 24.85
C ALA A 296 -17.42 4.73 24.42
N SER A 297 -17.14 3.49 24.83
CA SER A 297 -18.05 2.37 24.65
C SER A 297 -18.77 2.06 25.96
N ARG A 298 -20.09 1.93 25.90
CA ARG A 298 -20.93 1.55 27.03
C ARG A 298 -20.46 0.24 27.69
N ASP A 299 -20.01 -0.72 26.88
CA ASP A 299 -19.57 -2.03 27.35
C ASP A 299 -18.30 -1.97 28.21
N TYR A 300 -17.49 -0.94 28.01
CA TYR A 300 -16.25 -0.68 28.75
C TYR A 300 -16.41 0.38 29.85
N MET A 301 -17.62 0.69 30.27
CA MET A 301 -17.91 1.63 31.37
C MET A 301 -18.59 0.90 32.53
N GLN A 302 -17.98 0.91 33.72
CA GLN A 302 -18.50 0.19 34.89
C GLN A 302 -19.92 0.66 35.28
N ALA A 303 -20.25 1.93 35.04
CA ALA A 303 -21.57 2.47 35.29
C ALA A 303 -22.68 1.79 34.49
N PHE A 304 -22.38 1.29 33.29
CA PHE A 304 -23.32 0.57 32.41
C PHE A 304 -23.14 -0.93 32.48
N THR A 305 -21.89 -1.39 32.63
CA THR A 305 -21.51 -2.82 32.71
C THR A 305 -20.88 -3.10 34.08
N PRO A 306 -21.69 -3.48 35.08
CA PRO A 306 -21.20 -3.67 36.46
C PRO A 306 -20.12 -4.74 36.62
N THR A 307 -20.05 -5.66 35.67
CA THR A 307 -19.04 -6.75 35.60
C THR A 307 -17.73 -6.30 34.98
N TYR A 308 -17.64 -5.06 34.51
CA TYR A 308 -16.39 -4.55 33.93
C TYR A 308 -15.31 -4.41 34.99
N GLU A 309 -14.14 -4.95 34.73
CA GLU A 309 -13.06 -5.14 35.69
C GLU A 309 -12.48 -3.83 36.24
N PHE A 310 -12.45 -2.77 35.40
CA PHE A 310 -11.82 -1.49 35.75
C PHE A 310 -12.85 -0.45 36.23
N PRO A 311 -12.63 0.17 37.40
CA PRO A 311 -13.53 1.20 37.93
C PRO A 311 -13.30 2.59 37.27
N ASN A 312 -13.55 2.67 35.97
CA ASN A 312 -13.24 3.83 35.13
C ASN A 312 -14.35 4.91 35.12
N THR A 313 -15.50 4.63 35.74
CA THR A 313 -16.63 5.58 35.85
C THR A 313 -17.15 5.66 37.29
N PRO A 314 -16.29 5.99 38.29
CA PRO A 314 -16.67 5.90 39.69
C PRO A 314 -17.80 6.85 40.08
N TRP A 315 -17.82 8.06 39.52
CA TRP A 315 -18.87 9.02 39.78
C TRP A 315 -20.22 8.56 39.21
N GLN A 316 -20.26 8.16 37.95
CA GLN A 316 -21.48 7.65 37.32
C GLN A 316 -21.98 6.39 38.02
N THR A 317 -21.08 5.49 38.41
CA THR A 317 -21.42 4.28 39.13
C THR A 317 -22.08 4.59 40.48
N ALA A 318 -21.60 5.61 41.20
CA ALA A 318 -22.19 6.06 42.41
C ALA A 318 -23.62 6.65 42.24
N GLN A 319 -23.88 7.30 41.12
CA GLN A 319 -25.18 7.90 40.80
C GLN A 319 -26.24 6.89 40.33
N ARG A 320 -25.89 5.62 40.13
CA ARG A 320 -26.87 4.59 39.66
C ARG A 320 -28.09 4.41 40.55
N GLN A 321 -27.99 4.76 41.83
CA GLN A 321 -29.07 4.64 42.80
C GLN A 321 -29.81 5.95 43.03
N ASP A 322 -29.34 7.05 42.45
CA ASP A 322 -29.99 8.35 42.57
C ASP A 322 -31.17 8.45 41.58
N PRO A 323 -32.40 8.71 42.05
CA PRO A 323 -33.59 8.79 41.19
C PRO A 323 -33.58 9.97 40.20
N ASN A 324 -32.65 10.92 40.36
CA ASN A 324 -32.48 12.03 39.43
C ASN A 324 -31.56 11.70 38.25
N PHE A 325 -30.91 10.52 38.25
CA PHE A 325 -30.03 10.06 37.16
C PHE A 325 -30.65 8.89 36.42
N PHE A 326 -30.67 8.97 35.09
CA PHE A 326 -31.17 7.93 34.22
C PHE A 326 -30.02 7.37 33.38
N PHE A 327 -29.88 6.04 33.40
CA PHE A 327 -28.88 5.29 32.59
C PHE A 327 -29.63 4.46 31.56
N PHE A 328 -29.39 4.70 30.29
CA PHE A 328 -30.06 4.06 29.14
C PHE A 328 -29.17 3.06 28.39
#